data_ce01d0a3828d063bf3b42c46c8d0e8bd
#
_entry.id   ce01d0a3828d063bf3b42c46c8d0e8bd
#
_cell.length_a   1.000
_cell.length_b   1.000
_cell.length_c   1.000
_cell.angle_alpha   90.00
_cell.angle_beta   90.00
_cell.angle_gamma   90.00
#
_symmetry.space_group_name_H-M   'P 1'
#
loop_
_entity.id
_entity.type
_entity.pdbx_description
1 polymer ?
#
loop_
_entity_poly.entity_id
_entity_poly.type
_entity_poly.pdbx_seq_one_letter_code
_entity_poly.pdbx_strand_id
1 'polypeptide(L)'
;MRVNANEALRKLVDEYPELRGQHIEIEIKQPAAEGGRYDPLTSGDEVLIQAEMEGACGQVYTFHPRTFSGTVDAVANLPNVSQYYYPVVVAVLNAAARKVGLIDRSVECSPAEHGQCARHICEFIKNQHGICRIGMIGFHPALLEEAAKVFGPENLAVMDLNPHHIGLFLHGVEVWDGDKDYRPLVDFADVLL
;
A
#
# COMPACT_ATOMS: atom_id res chain seq x y z
N MET A 1 -0.64 -1.87 -19.08
CA MET A 1 0.63 -2.65 -18.96
C MET A 1 0.66 -3.22 -17.55
N ARG A 2 0.51 -4.53 -17.38
CA ARG A 2 0.64 -5.13 -16.04
C ARG A 2 2.12 -5.08 -15.65
N VAL A 3 2.45 -4.39 -14.57
CA VAL A 3 3.80 -4.45 -13.98
C VAL A 3 4.00 -5.85 -13.42
N ASN A 4 4.98 -6.56 -13.95
CA ASN A 4 5.34 -7.88 -13.44
C ASN A 4 6.38 -7.70 -12.32
N ALA A 5 5.97 -7.83 -11.06
CA ALA A 5 6.86 -7.63 -9.91
C ALA A 5 8.10 -8.54 -9.95
N ASN A 6 7.98 -9.78 -10.46
CA ASN A 6 9.14 -10.66 -10.64
C ASN A 6 10.13 -10.12 -11.67
N GLU A 7 9.62 -9.57 -12.75
CA GLU A 7 10.49 -8.96 -13.76
C GLU A 7 11.20 -7.73 -13.20
N ALA A 8 10.48 -6.92 -12.41
CA ALA A 8 11.07 -5.79 -11.72
C ALA A 8 12.16 -6.24 -10.72
N LEU A 9 11.89 -7.27 -9.93
CA LEU A 9 12.87 -7.81 -8.98
C LEU A 9 14.10 -8.39 -9.71
N ARG A 10 13.93 -9.13 -10.81
CA ARG A 10 15.05 -9.62 -11.62
C ARG A 10 15.90 -8.49 -12.17
N LYS A 11 15.29 -7.47 -12.74
CA LYS A 11 16.01 -6.28 -13.24
C LYS A 11 16.78 -5.61 -12.12
N LEU A 12 16.19 -5.48 -10.94
CA LEU A 12 16.86 -4.90 -9.79
C LEU A 12 18.07 -5.74 -9.37
N VAL A 13 17.96 -7.07 -9.32
CA VAL A 13 19.06 -7.99 -9.01
C VAL A 13 20.16 -7.96 -10.08
N ASP A 14 19.80 -7.75 -11.35
CA ASP A 14 20.78 -7.63 -12.44
C ASP A 14 21.53 -6.30 -12.38
N GLU A 15 20.84 -5.22 -12.00
CA GLU A 15 21.42 -3.87 -11.84
C GLU A 15 22.25 -3.76 -10.57
N TYR A 16 21.87 -4.47 -9.49
CA TYR A 16 22.54 -4.48 -8.17
C TYR A 16 22.94 -5.89 -7.79
N PRO A 17 24.08 -6.40 -8.32
CA PRO A 17 24.51 -7.80 -8.10
C PRO A 17 24.76 -8.18 -6.64
N GLU A 18 25.00 -7.21 -5.76
CA GLU A 18 25.15 -7.40 -4.31
C GLU A 18 23.89 -7.91 -3.62
N LEU A 19 22.73 -7.81 -4.27
CA LEU A 19 21.48 -8.38 -3.79
C LEU A 19 21.45 -9.92 -3.95
N ARG A 20 22.28 -10.46 -4.86
CA ARG A 20 22.34 -11.91 -5.07
C ARG A 20 22.84 -12.61 -3.82
N GLY A 21 22.16 -13.68 -3.48
CA GLY A 21 22.49 -14.46 -2.28
C GLY A 21 22.15 -13.81 -0.95
N GLN A 22 21.65 -12.56 -0.94
CA GLN A 22 21.18 -11.93 0.28
C GLN A 22 20.02 -12.72 0.88
N HIS A 23 20.13 -12.99 2.19
CA HIS A 23 19.09 -13.70 2.92
C HIS A 23 17.89 -12.80 3.18
N ILE A 24 16.71 -13.36 3.01
CA ILE A 24 15.41 -12.72 3.25
C ILE A 24 14.64 -13.56 4.25
N GLU A 25 14.10 -12.90 5.24
CA GLU A 25 13.08 -13.42 6.14
C GLU A 25 11.78 -12.68 5.92
N ILE A 26 10.68 -13.43 5.72
CA ILE A 26 9.34 -12.84 5.61
C ILE A 26 8.48 -13.33 6.75
N GLU A 27 8.00 -12.38 7.54
CA GLU A 27 7.14 -12.60 8.68
C GLU A 27 5.74 -12.02 8.44
N ILE A 28 4.75 -12.63 9.09
CA ILE A 28 3.42 -12.07 9.21
C ILE A 28 3.43 -11.14 10.42
N LYS A 29 3.16 -9.85 10.19
CA LYS A 29 3.04 -8.86 11.27
C LYS A 29 1.60 -8.84 11.74
N GLN A 30 1.41 -9.03 13.04
CA GLN A 30 0.10 -8.84 13.65
C GLN A 30 -0.19 -7.33 13.76
N PRO A 31 -1.44 -6.91 13.53
CA PRO A 31 -1.83 -5.53 13.74
C PRO A 31 -1.58 -5.14 15.19
N ALA A 32 -1.11 -3.92 15.41
CA ALA A 32 -1.09 -3.34 16.74
C ALA A 32 -2.55 -3.28 17.26
N ALA A 33 -2.77 -3.67 18.52
CA ALA A 33 -4.11 -3.77 19.12
C ALA A 33 -4.89 -2.43 19.24
N GLU A 34 -4.34 -1.34 18.72
CA GLU A 34 -4.87 0.03 18.83
C GLU A 34 -5.47 0.57 17.51
N GLY A 35 -5.75 -0.29 16.55
CA GLY A 35 -6.41 0.10 15.29
C GLY A 35 -7.84 0.60 15.52
N GLY A 36 -8.23 1.68 14.84
CA GLY A 36 -9.58 2.20 14.85
C GLY A 36 -10.59 1.23 14.22
N ARG A 37 -11.89 1.50 14.37
CA ARG A 37 -13.00 0.64 13.89
C ARG A 37 -12.92 0.27 12.40
N TYR A 38 -12.23 1.04 11.59
CA TYR A 38 -12.08 0.86 10.14
C TYR A 38 -10.62 0.67 9.73
N ASP A 39 -9.74 0.32 10.65
CA ASP A 39 -8.36 -0.01 10.32
C ASP A 39 -8.34 -1.33 9.51
N PRO A 40 -7.72 -1.37 8.32
CA PRO A 40 -7.64 -2.57 7.49
C PRO A 40 -7.09 -3.78 8.23
N LEU A 41 -6.15 -3.56 9.16
CA LEU A 41 -5.54 -4.62 9.96
C LEU A 41 -6.46 -5.18 11.05
N THR A 42 -7.49 -4.43 11.48
CA THR A 42 -8.39 -4.85 12.56
C THR A 42 -9.80 -5.15 12.07
N SER A 43 -10.20 -4.64 10.90
CA SER A 43 -11.55 -4.77 10.35
C SER A 43 -11.64 -5.56 9.05
N GLY A 44 -10.49 -5.95 8.45
CA GLY A 44 -10.42 -6.71 7.20
C GLY A 44 -9.71 -8.06 7.36
N ASP A 45 -9.85 -8.90 6.33
CA ASP A 45 -9.11 -10.16 6.22
C ASP A 45 -7.66 -9.96 5.69
N GLU A 46 -7.26 -8.70 5.52
CA GLU A 46 -5.92 -8.35 5.06
C GLU A 46 -4.92 -8.45 6.20
N VAL A 47 -3.77 -8.98 5.88
CA VAL A 47 -2.67 -9.18 6.80
C VAL A 47 -1.42 -8.52 6.25
N LEU A 48 -0.66 -7.83 7.11
CA LEU A 48 0.62 -7.27 6.75
C LEU A 48 1.70 -8.36 6.77
N ILE A 49 2.42 -8.51 5.66
CA ILE A 49 3.67 -9.28 5.65
C ILE A 49 4.85 -8.32 5.49
N GLN A 50 5.96 -8.65 6.14
CA GLN A 50 7.19 -7.87 6.09
C GLN A 50 8.36 -8.75 5.67
N ALA A 51 9.05 -8.35 4.61
CA ALA A 51 10.36 -8.89 4.24
C ALA A 51 11.45 -8.07 4.95
N GLU A 52 12.43 -8.76 5.52
CA GLU A 52 13.61 -8.15 6.13
C GLU A 52 14.88 -8.66 5.45
N MET A 53 15.79 -7.73 5.18
CA MET A 53 17.07 -7.96 4.55
C MET A 53 18.13 -7.04 5.18
N GLU A 54 18.91 -7.55 6.13
CA GLU A 54 19.99 -6.79 6.79
C GLU A 54 19.59 -5.35 7.20
N GLY A 55 18.44 -5.22 7.88
CA GLY A 55 17.93 -3.96 8.36
C GLY A 55 17.12 -3.14 7.33
N ALA A 56 17.00 -3.59 6.09
CA ALA A 56 16.06 -3.02 5.13
C ALA A 56 14.75 -3.80 5.16
N CYS A 57 13.62 -3.11 5.35
CA CYS A 57 12.30 -3.70 5.42
C CYS A 57 11.47 -3.33 4.20
N GLY A 58 10.68 -4.29 3.70
CA GLY A 58 9.67 -4.09 2.68
C GLY A 58 8.35 -4.74 3.11
N GLN A 59 7.25 -4.02 3.00
CA GLN A 59 5.95 -4.42 3.50
C GLN A 59 4.92 -4.49 2.40
N VAL A 60 3.89 -5.33 2.57
CA VAL A 60 2.71 -5.39 1.72
C VAL A 60 1.53 -5.97 2.50
N TYR A 61 0.34 -5.41 2.26
CA TYR A 61 -0.92 -5.98 2.71
C TYR A 61 -1.40 -7.06 1.74
N THR A 62 -1.98 -8.13 2.28
CA THR A 62 -2.43 -9.26 1.47
C THR A 62 -3.53 -10.09 2.14
N PHE A 63 -4.45 -10.62 1.32
CA PHE A 63 -5.41 -11.66 1.75
C PHE A 63 -4.78 -13.06 1.79
N HIS A 64 -3.55 -13.22 1.28
CA HIS A 64 -2.85 -14.50 1.18
C HIS A 64 -1.48 -14.45 1.85
N PRO A 65 -1.45 -14.27 3.20
CA PRO A 65 -0.19 -14.15 3.91
C PRO A 65 0.64 -15.44 3.82
N ARG A 66 1.94 -15.29 3.63
CA ARG A 66 2.92 -16.38 3.68
C ARG A 66 4.19 -15.92 4.34
N THR A 67 4.75 -16.81 5.14
CA THR A 67 6.14 -16.71 5.58
C THR A 67 7.06 -17.28 4.50
N PHE A 68 8.28 -16.78 4.44
CA PHE A 68 9.31 -17.28 3.54
C PHE A 68 10.68 -17.02 4.16
N SER A 69 11.59 -17.97 4.02
CA SER A 69 13.00 -17.83 4.38
C SER A 69 13.84 -18.36 3.23
N GLY A 70 14.78 -17.56 2.75
CA GLY A 70 15.60 -17.94 1.60
C GLY A 70 16.43 -16.77 1.07
N THR A 71 16.70 -16.76 -0.23
CA THR A 71 17.49 -15.69 -0.87
C THR A 71 16.67 -14.87 -1.84
N VAL A 72 17.15 -13.64 -2.12
CA VAL A 72 16.54 -12.76 -3.14
C VAL A 72 16.44 -13.48 -4.49
N ASP A 73 17.50 -14.20 -4.89
CA ASP A 73 17.50 -14.98 -6.15
C ASP A 73 16.42 -16.05 -6.17
N ALA A 74 16.18 -16.72 -5.05
CA ALA A 74 15.14 -17.73 -4.95
C ALA A 74 13.75 -17.09 -5.23
N VAL A 75 13.49 -15.90 -4.69
CA VAL A 75 12.24 -15.17 -4.92
C VAL A 75 12.17 -14.63 -6.35
N ALA A 76 13.25 -14.05 -6.87
CA ALA A 76 13.31 -13.50 -8.23
C ALA A 76 13.08 -14.58 -9.30
N ASN A 77 13.46 -15.82 -9.02
CA ASN A 77 13.33 -16.97 -9.93
C ASN A 77 12.10 -17.84 -9.67
N LEU A 78 11.17 -17.43 -8.79
CA LEU A 78 9.92 -18.15 -8.62
C LEU A 78 9.18 -18.26 -9.98
N PRO A 79 8.87 -19.48 -10.44
CA PRO A 79 8.11 -19.66 -11.67
C PRO A 79 6.66 -19.27 -11.43
N ASN A 80 6.06 -18.54 -12.36
CA ASN A 80 4.64 -18.19 -12.37
C ASN A 80 4.11 -17.72 -11.01
N VAL A 81 4.27 -16.44 -10.73
CA VAL A 81 3.80 -15.86 -9.48
C VAL A 81 2.29 -15.98 -9.39
N SER A 82 1.85 -17.00 -8.66
CA SER A 82 0.44 -17.11 -8.27
C SER A 82 0.08 -15.99 -7.30
N GLN A 83 -1.21 -15.72 -7.15
CA GLN A 83 -1.73 -14.77 -6.13
C GLN A 83 -1.13 -14.99 -4.73
N TYR A 84 -0.68 -16.20 -4.41
CA TYR A 84 -0.08 -16.55 -3.12
C TYR A 84 1.39 -16.13 -2.97
N TYR A 85 2.14 -16.01 -4.06
CA TYR A 85 3.55 -15.60 -4.02
C TYR A 85 3.76 -14.16 -4.45
N TYR A 86 2.76 -13.55 -5.11
CA TYR A 86 2.85 -12.16 -5.54
C TYR A 86 3.18 -11.20 -4.39
N PRO A 87 2.49 -11.29 -3.22
CA PRO A 87 2.83 -10.45 -2.06
C PRO A 87 4.26 -10.66 -1.57
N VAL A 88 4.75 -11.90 -1.58
CA VAL A 88 6.15 -12.22 -1.21
C VAL A 88 7.12 -11.48 -2.12
N VAL A 89 6.89 -11.53 -3.45
CA VAL A 89 7.75 -10.85 -4.42
C VAL A 89 7.72 -9.33 -4.24
N VAL A 90 6.54 -8.75 -3.98
CA VAL A 90 6.40 -7.31 -3.76
C VAL A 90 7.10 -6.87 -2.48
N ALA A 91 6.94 -7.62 -1.38
CA ALA A 91 7.62 -7.32 -0.12
C ALA A 91 9.16 -7.37 -0.29
N VAL A 92 9.68 -8.39 -1.00
CA VAL A 92 11.11 -8.52 -1.28
C VAL A 92 11.60 -7.41 -2.21
N LEU A 93 10.82 -7.04 -3.24
CA LEU A 93 11.16 -5.93 -4.13
C LEU A 93 11.29 -4.61 -3.36
N ASN A 94 10.35 -4.33 -2.44
CA ASN A 94 10.38 -3.14 -1.59
C ASN A 94 11.60 -3.15 -0.66
N ALA A 95 11.90 -4.29 -0.01
CA ALA A 95 13.08 -4.42 0.84
C ALA A 95 14.38 -4.25 0.05
N ALA A 96 14.48 -4.88 -1.13
CA ALA A 96 15.63 -4.79 -2.01
C ALA A 96 15.86 -3.36 -2.53
N ALA A 97 14.80 -2.68 -2.99
CA ALA A 97 14.87 -1.29 -3.44
C ALA A 97 15.32 -0.34 -2.31
N ARG A 98 14.88 -0.58 -1.07
CA ARG A 98 15.34 0.15 0.11
C ARG A 98 16.81 -0.16 0.42
N LYS A 99 17.23 -1.42 0.32
CA LYS A 99 18.61 -1.86 0.59
C LYS A 99 19.62 -1.17 -0.32
N VAL A 100 19.29 -1.00 -1.59
CA VAL A 100 20.16 -0.33 -2.58
C VAL A 100 19.95 1.19 -2.66
N GLY A 101 19.15 1.78 -1.77
CA GLY A 101 18.95 3.22 -1.67
C GLY A 101 18.05 3.85 -2.75
N LEU A 102 17.30 3.06 -3.51
CA LEU A 102 16.28 3.59 -4.44
C LEU A 102 15.06 4.14 -3.70
N ILE A 103 14.81 3.65 -2.49
CA ILE A 103 13.76 4.11 -1.59
C ILE A 103 14.43 4.57 -0.28
N ASP A 104 14.44 5.88 -0.04
CA ASP A 104 15.09 6.48 1.14
C ASP A 104 14.12 7.30 2.02
N ARG A 105 12.93 7.61 1.50
CA ARG A 105 11.95 8.51 2.13
C ARG A 105 10.63 7.87 2.52
N SER A 106 10.59 6.54 2.59
CA SER A 106 9.41 5.86 3.11
C SER A 106 9.35 6.01 4.63
N VAL A 107 8.29 6.61 5.12
CA VAL A 107 7.98 6.73 6.55
C VAL A 107 6.72 5.94 6.81
N GLU A 108 6.77 5.05 7.78
CA GLU A 108 5.58 4.36 8.28
C GLU A 108 5.01 5.17 9.43
N CYS A 109 3.74 5.56 9.31
CA CYS A 109 3.04 6.23 10.40
C CYS A 109 2.57 5.20 11.42
N SER A 110 2.85 5.42 12.69
CA SER A 110 2.19 4.67 13.76
C SER A 110 0.68 4.99 13.77
N PRO A 111 -0.19 4.10 14.29
CA PRO A 111 -1.62 4.35 14.40
C PRO A 111 -1.96 5.69 15.07
N ALA A 112 -1.17 6.10 16.08
CA ALA A 112 -1.32 7.38 16.77
C ALA A 112 -1.03 8.60 15.86
N GLU A 113 -0.29 8.42 14.77
CA GLU A 113 0.13 9.49 13.86
C GLU A 113 -0.74 9.58 12.60
N HIS A 114 -1.65 8.63 12.35
CA HIS A 114 -2.48 8.61 11.14
C HIS A 114 -3.20 9.94 10.89
N GLY A 115 -3.78 10.55 11.93
CA GLY A 115 -4.44 11.85 11.81
C GLY A 115 -3.49 13.00 11.47
N GLN A 116 -2.26 12.97 11.97
CA GLN A 116 -1.24 13.97 11.64
C GLN A 116 -0.74 13.78 10.20
N CYS A 117 -0.50 12.55 9.81
CA CYS A 117 -0.10 12.19 8.46
C CYS A 117 -1.15 12.64 7.44
N ALA A 118 -2.43 12.37 7.71
CA ALA A 118 -3.55 12.80 6.88
C ALA A 118 -3.59 14.33 6.69
N ARG A 119 -3.39 15.09 7.77
CA ARG A 119 -3.31 16.55 7.69
C ARG A 119 -2.18 17.03 6.79
N HIS A 120 -0.97 16.48 6.97
CA HIS A 120 0.18 16.85 6.15
C HIS A 120 -0.05 16.53 4.66
N ILE A 121 -0.65 15.39 4.35
CA ILE A 121 -0.99 15.02 2.96
C ILE A 121 -2.02 16.02 2.39
N CYS A 122 -3.09 16.31 3.10
CA CYS A 122 -4.11 17.25 2.65
C CYS A 122 -3.58 18.68 2.50
N GLU A 123 -2.74 19.14 3.42
CA GLU A 123 -2.05 20.44 3.33
C GLU A 123 -1.12 20.49 2.11
N PHE A 124 -0.36 19.44 1.88
CA PHE A 124 0.53 19.36 0.72
C PHE A 124 -0.27 19.47 -0.59
N ILE A 125 -1.33 18.68 -0.73
CA ILE A 125 -2.18 18.70 -1.94
C ILE A 125 -2.80 20.09 -2.12
N LYS A 126 -3.37 20.66 -1.05
CA LYS A 126 -3.99 21.98 -1.10
C LYS A 126 -3.02 23.09 -1.51
N ASN A 127 -1.76 23.01 -1.03
CA ASN A 127 -0.73 23.97 -1.37
C ASN A 127 -0.26 23.85 -2.83
N GLN A 128 -0.31 22.65 -3.43
CA GLN A 128 0.10 22.41 -4.81
C GLN A 128 -1.02 22.65 -5.82
N HIS A 129 -2.26 22.27 -5.49
CA HIS A 129 -3.38 22.18 -6.43
C HIS A 129 -4.60 23.04 -6.03
N GLY A 130 -4.58 23.67 -4.83
CA GLY A 130 -5.75 24.36 -4.32
C GLY A 130 -6.86 23.39 -3.89
N ILE A 131 -8.11 23.81 -4.01
CA ILE A 131 -9.26 22.92 -3.87
C ILE A 131 -9.44 22.18 -5.19
N CYS A 132 -9.32 20.86 -5.15
CA CYS A 132 -9.32 19.97 -6.31
C CYS A 132 -10.08 18.68 -6.00
N ARG A 133 -10.40 17.91 -7.03
CA ARG A 133 -11.05 16.60 -6.89
C ARG A 133 -10.02 15.53 -6.61
N ILE A 134 -10.25 14.74 -5.55
CA ILE A 134 -9.35 13.71 -5.07
C ILE A 134 -10.00 12.34 -5.24
N GLY A 135 -9.32 11.44 -5.92
CA GLY A 135 -9.64 10.02 -5.99
C GLY A 135 -8.74 9.23 -5.05
N MET A 136 -9.32 8.40 -4.19
CA MET A 136 -8.59 7.51 -3.29
C MET A 136 -8.78 6.06 -3.74
N ILE A 137 -7.68 5.35 -3.99
CA ILE A 137 -7.65 3.92 -4.30
C ILE A 137 -7.16 3.18 -3.06
N GLY A 138 -8.09 2.61 -2.31
CA GLY A 138 -7.92 2.12 -0.96
C GLY A 138 -8.55 3.06 0.07
N PHE A 139 -9.31 2.48 0.99
CA PHE A 139 -10.00 3.24 2.02
C PHE A 139 -9.08 3.52 3.22
N HIS A 140 -8.75 4.78 3.43
CA HIS A 140 -7.99 5.26 4.59
C HIS A 140 -8.86 6.18 5.44
N PRO A 141 -9.39 5.72 6.58
CA PRO A 141 -10.37 6.47 7.38
C PRO A 141 -9.90 7.86 7.78
N ALA A 142 -8.69 7.97 8.33
CA ALA A 142 -8.14 9.25 8.78
C ALA A 142 -7.91 10.22 7.62
N LEU A 143 -7.49 9.72 6.46
CA LEU A 143 -7.27 10.53 5.27
C LEU A 143 -8.60 11.00 4.67
N LEU A 144 -9.62 10.12 4.61
CA LEU A 144 -10.95 10.49 4.15
C LEU A 144 -11.59 11.57 5.06
N GLU A 145 -11.48 11.39 6.38
CA GLU A 145 -12.00 12.38 7.35
C GLU A 145 -11.37 13.76 7.13
N GLU A 146 -10.04 13.81 7.02
CA GLU A 146 -9.34 15.08 6.85
C GLU A 146 -9.57 15.69 5.46
N ALA A 147 -9.58 14.89 4.41
CA ALA A 147 -9.86 15.35 3.05
C ALA A 147 -11.28 15.91 2.93
N ALA A 148 -12.28 15.31 3.57
CA ALA A 148 -13.65 15.84 3.59
C ALA A 148 -13.74 17.20 4.27
N LYS A 149 -12.94 17.47 5.31
CA LYS A 149 -12.85 18.77 5.96
C LYS A 149 -12.18 19.83 5.09
N VAL A 150 -11.13 19.45 4.37
CA VAL A 150 -10.27 20.37 3.62
C VAL A 150 -10.81 20.69 2.23
N PHE A 151 -11.33 19.69 1.52
CA PHE A 151 -11.73 19.77 0.11
C PHE A 151 -13.26 19.76 -0.08
N GLY A 152 -14.03 19.29 0.90
CA GLY A 152 -15.46 19.03 0.80
C GLY A 152 -15.76 17.64 0.23
N PRO A 153 -16.81 16.96 0.73
CA PRO A 153 -17.15 15.60 0.29
C PRO A 153 -17.51 15.51 -1.20
N GLU A 154 -18.01 16.58 -1.81
CA GLU A 154 -18.34 16.66 -3.23
C GLU A 154 -17.11 16.58 -4.15
N ASN A 155 -15.93 16.83 -3.60
CA ASN A 155 -14.66 16.74 -4.31
C ASN A 155 -13.91 15.43 -4.01
N LEU A 156 -14.57 14.44 -3.42
CA LEU A 156 -13.94 13.16 -3.05
C LEU A 156 -14.64 11.98 -3.72
N ALA A 157 -13.84 11.05 -4.21
CA ALA A 157 -14.28 9.73 -4.63
C ALA A 157 -13.33 8.68 -4.02
N VAL A 158 -13.89 7.62 -3.46
CA VAL A 158 -13.12 6.56 -2.79
C VAL A 158 -13.56 5.21 -3.31
N MET A 159 -12.63 4.32 -3.56
CA MET A 159 -12.90 2.92 -3.85
C MET A 159 -12.01 2.00 -3.03
N ASP A 160 -12.50 0.79 -2.78
CA ASP A 160 -11.78 -0.24 -2.06
C ASP A 160 -12.09 -1.62 -2.63
N LEU A 161 -11.22 -2.59 -2.38
CA LEU A 161 -11.43 -4.00 -2.70
C LEU A 161 -11.97 -4.79 -1.50
N ASN A 162 -11.85 -4.25 -0.28
CA ASN A 162 -12.32 -4.89 0.93
C ASN A 162 -13.85 -4.87 0.99
N PRO A 163 -14.54 -6.03 0.97
CA PRO A 163 -16.00 -6.10 0.97
C PRO A 163 -16.63 -5.47 2.22
N HIS A 164 -15.89 -5.37 3.33
CA HIS A 164 -16.38 -4.72 4.55
C HIS A 164 -16.38 -3.19 4.46
N HIS A 165 -15.66 -2.62 3.51
CA HIS A 165 -15.63 -1.17 3.27
C HIS A 165 -16.59 -0.72 2.18
N ILE A 166 -16.87 -1.59 1.20
CA ILE A 166 -17.73 -1.27 0.05
C ILE A 166 -19.14 -0.91 0.53
N GLY A 167 -19.65 0.23 0.06
CA GLY A 167 -20.95 0.76 0.42
C GLY A 167 -21.00 1.51 1.76
N LEU A 168 -19.89 1.64 2.48
CA LEU A 168 -19.83 2.53 3.64
C LEU A 168 -20.05 3.98 3.19
N PHE A 169 -20.86 4.70 3.94
CA PHE A 169 -21.08 6.13 3.72
C PHE A 169 -20.52 6.91 4.92
N LEU A 170 -19.38 7.56 4.71
CA LEU A 170 -18.63 8.24 5.77
C LEU A 170 -18.22 9.64 5.32
N HIS A 171 -18.37 10.61 6.21
CA HIS A 171 -18.02 12.01 5.96
C HIS A 171 -18.63 12.59 4.68
N GLY A 172 -19.82 12.07 4.28
CA GLY A 172 -20.52 12.50 3.06
C GLY A 172 -20.07 11.80 1.77
N VAL A 173 -19.22 10.76 1.86
CA VAL A 173 -18.66 10.03 0.72
C VAL A 173 -19.01 8.56 0.83
N GLU A 174 -19.42 7.94 -0.28
CA GLU A 174 -19.63 6.50 -0.40
C GLU A 174 -18.34 5.81 -0.90
N VAL A 175 -17.99 4.68 -0.28
CA VAL A 175 -16.87 3.85 -0.73
C VAL A 175 -17.35 2.93 -1.84
N TRP A 176 -16.81 3.07 -3.05
CA TRP A 176 -17.18 2.30 -4.22
C TRP A 176 -16.45 0.96 -4.27
N ASP A 177 -17.04 0.03 -5.01
CA ASP A 177 -16.47 -1.28 -5.29
C ASP A 177 -15.38 -1.17 -6.38
N GLY A 178 -14.11 -1.26 -5.98
CA GLY A 178 -12.95 -1.15 -6.86
C GLY A 178 -12.76 -2.34 -7.81
N ASP A 179 -13.44 -3.47 -7.55
CA ASP A 179 -13.39 -4.66 -8.41
C ASP A 179 -14.27 -4.50 -9.67
N LYS A 180 -15.25 -3.62 -9.64
CA LYS A 180 -16.15 -3.38 -10.76
C LYS A 180 -15.54 -2.53 -11.86
N ASP A 181 -15.28 -1.27 -11.58
CA ASP A 181 -14.73 -0.33 -12.56
C ASP A 181 -14.04 0.86 -11.85
N TYR A 182 -12.75 0.99 -12.05
CA TYR A 182 -11.97 2.10 -11.49
C TYR A 182 -12.00 3.39 -12.34
N ARG A 183 -12.42 3.29 -13.61
CA ARG A 183 -12.37 4.43 -14.56
C ARG A 183 -13.16 5.65 -14.11
N PRO A 184 -14.39 5.52 -13.54
CA PRO A 184 -15.13 6.69 -13.07
C PRO A 184 -14.38 7.48 -12.00
N LEU A 185 -13.61 6.81 -11.13
CA LEU A 185 -12.79 7.49 -10.12
C LEU A 185 -11.60 8.21 -10.77
N VAL A 186 -10.90 7.54 -11.72
CA VAL A 186 -9.76 8.15 -12.42
C VAL A 186 -10.22 9.34 -13.27
N ASP A 187 -11.36 9.23 -13.94
CA ASP A 187 -11.91 10.33 -14.76
C ASP A 187 -12.41 11.50 -13.91
N PHE A 188 -12.82 11.23 -12.67
CA PHE A 188 -13.26 12.25 -11.72
C PHE A 188 -12.08 13.05 -11.15
N ALA A 189 -10.97 12.39 -10.83
CA ALA A 189 -9.93 12.91 -9.98
C ALA A 189 -8.94 13.83 -10.72
N ASP A 190 -8.61 14.96 -10.10
CA ASP A 190 -7.47 15.79 -10.49
C ASP A 190 -6.18 15.30 -9.80
N VAL A 191 -6.32 14.65 -8.62
CA VAL A 191 -5.24 14.03 -7.84
C VAL A 191 -5.67 12.62 -7.42
N LEU A 192 -4.80 11.64 -7.62
CA LEU A 192 -4.98 10.25 -7.16
C LEU A 192 -4.07 9.97 -5.95
N LEU A 193 -4.64 9.30 -4.94
CA LEU A 193 -3.97 8.82 -3.74
C LEU A 193 -4.09 7.31 -3.65
#